data_f159a3041e624326e09236da4e074a53
#
_entry.id   f159a3041e624326e09236da4e074a53
#
_cell.length_a   1.000
_cell.length_b   1.000
_cell.length_c   1.000
_cell.angle_alpha   90.00
_cell.angle_beta   90.00
_cell.angle_gamma   90.00
#
_symmetry.space_group_name_H-M   'P 1'
#
loop_
_entity.id
_entity.type
_entity.pdbx_description
1 polymer ?
#
loop_
_entity_poly.entity_id
_entity_poly.type
_entity_poly.pdbx_seq_one_letter_code
_entity_poly.pdbx_strand_id
1 'polypeptide(L)'
;MKKKGSTAEYTAARDSELYANFLEILRTSDMPLGEMFGAAARRPCSRYFVSAERAAAVVVPMLRGACTGIAESVYEGRKRMYADIATKALELMEDNPDLLPTHAVEQVICQPAPEFYLSDWAARQIIYRHRRRLKIAKSLSAKIIKK
;
A
#
# COMPACT_ATOMS: atom_id res chain seq x y z
N MET A 1 3.85 24.21 3.37
CA MET A 1 4.72 23.25 3.82
C MET A 1 4.20 21.91 3.64
N LYS A 2 4.98 21.07 3.10
CA LYS A 2 4.53 19.85 2.80
C LYS A 2 4.55 18.89 3.93
N LYS A 3 3.60 18.03 3.97
CA LYS A 3 3.54 17.08 4.94
C LYS A 3 4.45 16.03 4.71
N LYS A 4 5.54 16.02 5.21
CA LYS A 4 6.45 15.07 4.97
C LYS A 4 6.12 13.76 5.43
N GLY A 5 5.60 13.54 6.47
CA GLY A 5 5.47 12.24 7.02
C GLY A 5 4.44 11.37 6.45
N SER A 6 3.34 11.90 5.99
CA SER A 6 2.24 11.04 5.67
C SER A 6 2.53 10.08 4.55
N THR A 7 3.29 10.45 3.55
CA THR A 7 3.59 9.53 2.47
C THR A 7 4.89 8.81 2.71
N ALA A 8 5.90 9.53 3.15
CA ALA A 8 7.21 8.94 3.34
C ALA A 8 7.22 7.86 4.42
N GLU A 9 6.37 8.00 5.43
CA GLU A 9 6.33 7.03 6.50
C GLU A 9 6.04 5.63 6.02
N TYR A 10 5.09 5.47 5.12
CA TYR A 10 4.73 4.13 4.71
C TYR A 10 5.34 3.72 3.38
N THR A 11 5.89 4.66 2.62
CA THR A 11 6.43 4.33 1.31
C THR A 11 7.62 3.37 1.44
N ALA A 12 8.52 3.62 2.38
CA ALA A 12 9.67 2.75 2.55
C ALA A 12 9.23 1.35 2.96
N ALA A 13 8.26 1.26 3.86
CA ALA A 13 7.76 -0.04 4.29
C ALA A 13 7.06 -0.75 3.13
N ARG A 14 6.26 -0.03 2.35
CA ARG A 14 5.57 -0.60 1.20
C ARG A 14 6.58 -1.16 0.21
N ASP A 15 7.59 -0.38 -0.14
CA ASP A 15 8.56 -0.79 -1.12
C ASP A 15 9.34 -2.01 -0.65
N SER A 16 9.68 -2.04 0.62
CA SER A 16 10.41 -3.15 1.19
C SER A 16 9.59 -4.44 1.19
N GLU A 17 8.31 -4.34 1.57
CA GLU A 17 7.44 -5.50 1.59
C GLU A 17 7.17 -6.03 0.18
N LEU A 18 6.97 -5.12 -0.77
CA LEU A 18 6.71 -5.51 -2.13
C LEU A 18 7.93 -6.23 -2.71
N TYR A 19 9.11 -5.70 -2.44
CA TYR A 19 10.35 -6.30 -2.91
C TYR A 19 10.55 -7.68 -2.30
N ALA A 20 10.24 -7.84 -1.01
CA ALA A 20 10.35 -9.14 -0.36
C ALA A 20 9.41 -10.16 -1.00
N ASN A 21 8.18 -9.75 -1.32
CA ASN A 21 7.23 -10.63 -2.01
C ASN A 21 7.76 -11.03 -3.38
N PHE A 22 8.34 -10.07 -4.09
CA PHE A 22 8.90 -10.34 -5.41
C PHE A 22 10.05 -11.35 -5.32
N LEU A 23 10.94 -11.17 -4.35
CA LEU A 23 12.07 -12.10 -4.18
C LEU A 23 11.58 -13.50 -3.85
N GLU A 24 10.54 -13.60 -3.05
CA GLU A 24 10.02 -14.91 -2.71
C GLU A 24 9.43 -15.60 -3.92
N ILE A 25 8.70 -14.88 -4.75
CA ILE A 25 8.14 -15.43 -5.98
C ILE A 25 9.27 -15.84 -6.92
N LEU A 26 10.29 -15.01 -7.03
CA LEU A 26 11.42 -15.28 -7.88
C LEU A 26 12.11 -16.57 -7.46
N ARG A 27 12.18 -16.81 -6.16
CA ARG A 27 12.85 -17.97 -5.62
C ARG A 27 12.03 -19.25 -5.70
N THR A 28 10.71 -19.15 -5.60
CA THR A 28 9.86 -20.32 -5.47
C THR A 28 8.92 -20.60 -6.62
N SER A 29 8.93 -19.77 -7.63
CA SER A 29 7.97 -19.92 -8.73
C SER A 29 8.65 -19.97 -10.08
N ASP A 30 8.02 -20.63 -11.04
CA ASP A 30 8.53 -20.71 -12.40
C ASP A 30 7.85 -19.73 -13.32
N MET A 31 7.02 -18.84 -12.79
CA MET A 31 6.29 -17.93 -13.66
C MET A 31 7.23 -16.97 -14.38
N PRO A 32 6.84 -16.47 -15.54
CA PRO A 32 7.67 -15.52 -16.28
C PRO A 32 7.94 -14.27 -15.48
N LEU A 33 9.12 -13.70 -15.64
CA LEU A 33 9.50 -12.51 -14.89
C LEU A 33 8.48 -11.39 -15.01
N GLY A 34 7.96 -11.16 -16.20
CA GLY A 34 7.00 -10.09 -16.42
C GLY A 34 5.74 -10.21 -15.59
N GLU A 35 5.38 -11.43 -15.19
CA GLU A 35 4.19 -11.65 -14.39
C GLU A 35 4.46 -11.59 -12.89
N MET A 36 5.70 -11.66 -12.51
CA MET A 36 6.05 -11.68 -11.09
C MET A 36 5.75 -10.37 -10.39
N PHE A 37 5.85 -9.26 -11.11
CA PHE A 37 5.63 -7.95 -10.50
C PHE A 37 4.18 -7.79 -10.04
N GLY A 38 3.25 -8.11 -10.92
CA GLY A 38 1.84 -8.06 -10.56
C GLY A 38 1.49 -9.07 -9.49
N ALA A 39 2.09 -10.26 -9.57
CA ALA A 39 1.84 -11.29 -8.57
C ALA A 39 2.29 -10.84 -7.19
N ALA A 40 3.44 -10.15 -7.12
CA ALA A 40 3.94 -9.64 -5.84
C ALA A 40 2.98 -8.60 -5.27
N ALA A 41 2.41 -7.75 -6.14
CA ALA A 41 1.50 -6.71 -5.69
C ALA A 41 0.15 -7.27 -5.23
N ARG A 42 -0.21 -8.46 -5.66
CA ARG A 42 -1.47 -9.05 -5.27
C ARG A 42 -1.40 -9.92 -4.03
N ARG A 43 -0.24 -10.03 -3.44
CA ARG A 43 -0.10 -10.77 -2.19
C ARG A 43 -0.44 -9.87 -1.01
N PRO A 44 -0.86 -10.45 0.11
CA PRO A 44 -1.18 -9.67 1.30
C PRO A 44 -0.01 -8.84 1.78
N CYS A 45 -0.29 -7.75 2.44
CA CYS A 45 0.73 -6.90 3.03
C CYS A 45 0.30 -6.46 4.42
N SER A 46 1.20 -5.79 5.13
CA SER A 46 1.01 -5.53 6.55
C SER A 46 -0.05 -4.48 6.85
N ARG A 47 -0.36 -3.63 5.90
CA ARG A 47 -1.35 -2.59 6.12
C ARG A 47 -1.82 -2.06 4.77
N TYR A 48 -2.84 -1.19 4.82
CA TYR A 48 -3.23 -0.46 3.62
C TYR A 48 -2.27 0.72 3.51
N PHE A 49 -1.53 0.80 2.42
CA PHE A 49 -0.53 1.84 2.27
C PHE A 49 -1.14 3.15 1.76
N VAL A 50 -1.76 3.84 2.68
CA VAL A 50 -2.41 5.11 2.41
C VAL A 50 -2.36 5.89 3.73
N SER A 51 -2.27 7.22 3.66
CA SER A 51 -2.23 8.01 4.87
C SER A 51 -3.61 8.05 5.52
N ALA A 52 -3.64 8.21 6.82
CA ALA A 52 -4.90 8.29 7.55
C ALA A 52 -5.74 9.47 7.07
N GLU A 53 -5.09 10.59 6.80
CA GLU A 53 -5.80 11.78 6.32
C GLU A 53 -6.47 11.52 4.99
N ARG A 54 -5.74 10.92 4.07
CA ARG A 54 -6.27 10.67 2.74
C ARG A 54 -7.39 9.65 2.79
N ALA A 55 -7.17 8.57 3.56
CA ALA A 55 -8.17 7.53 3.67
C ALA A 55 -9.46 8.08 4.25
N ALA A 56 -9.35 8.89 5.31
CA ALA A 56 -10.55 9.47 5.92
C ALA A 56 -11.25 10.42 4.95
N ALA A 57 -10.49 11.24 4.23
CA ALA A 57 -11.09 12.19 3.31
C ALA A 57 -11.92 11.52 2.23
N VAL A 58 -11.51 10.33 1.80
CA VAL A 58 -12.23 9.62 0.75
C VAL A 58 -13.30 8.71 1.33
N VAL A 59 -12.97 7.95 2.38
CA VAL A 59 -13.85 6.91 2.89
C VAL A 59 -14.97 7.41 3.78
N VAL A 60 -14.71 8.43 4.61
CA VAL A 60 -15.74 8.89 5.53
C VAL A 60 -17.00 9.35 4.79
N PRO A 61 -16.90 10.14 3.69
CA PRO A 61 -18.12 10.47 2.95
C PRO A 61 -18.83 9.24 2.41
N MET A 62 -18.08 8.21 2.01
CA MET A 62 -18.69 6.98 1.53
C MET A 62 -19.48 6.30 2.64
N LEU A 63 -18.94 6.32 3.86
CA LEU A 63 -19.62 5.71 5.00
C LEU A 63 -20.90 6.44 5.36
N ARG A 64 -20.98 7.71 5.02
CA ARG A 64 -22.17 8.50 5.28
C ARG A 64 -23.18 8.47 4.14
N GLY A 65 -22.92 7.62 3.16
CA GLY A 65 -23.84 7.49 2.03
C GLY A 65 -23.69 8.53 0.97
N ALA A 66 -22.67 9.37 1.05
CA ALA A 66 -22.47 10.37 0.03
C ALA A 66 -21.89 9.71 -1.22
N CYS A 67 -22.22 10.23 -2.36
CA CYS A 67 -21.69 9.72 -3.57
C CYS A 67 -20.27 10.02 -3.58
N THR A 68 -19.54 9.09 -3.93
CA THR A 68 -18.18 9.07 -4.06
C THR A 68 -17.40 10.31 -4.09
N GLY A 69 -16.37 10.38 -3.35
CA GLY A 69 -15.36 11.39 -3.48
C GLY A 69 -14.22 10.93 -4.37
N ILE A 70 -14.39 9.82 -5.05
CA ILE A 70 -13.35 9.27 -5.89
C ILE A 70 -13.52 9.75 -7.33
N ALA A 71 -12.50 10.42 -7.84
CA ALA A 71 -12.56 10.92 -9.20
C ALA A 71 -12.51 9.78 -10.19
N GLU A 72 -13.13 9.97 -11.34
CA GLU A 72 -13.14 8.95 -12.36
C GLU A 72 -11.73 8.63 -12.85
N SER A 73 -10.85 9.60 -12.81
CA SER A 73 -9.50 9.38 -13.30
C SER A 73 -8.62 8.60 -12.34
N VAL A 74 -9.14 8.30 -11.15
CA VAL A 74 -8.34 7.56 -10.18
C VAL A 74 -8.19 6.12 -10.66
N TYR A 75 -6.98 5.58 -10.51
CA TYR A 75 -6.68 4.22 -10.89
C TYR A 75 -7.59 3.22 -10.19
N GLU A 76 -8.03 2.22 -10.93
CA GLU A 76 -8.97 1.22 -10.42
C GLU A 76 -8.53 0.53 -9.13
N GLY A 77 -7.24 0.25 -9.02
CA GLY A 77 -6.74 -0.37 -7.80
C GLY A 77 -6.99 0.49 -6.58
N ARG A 78 -6.84 1.79 -6.74
CA ARG A 78 -7.07 2.70 -5.64
C ARG A 78 -8.54 2.75 -5.27
N LYS A 79 -9.42 2.67 -6.27
CA LYS A 79 -10.86 2.62 -6.00
C LYS A 79 -11.21 1.37 -5.22
N ARG A 80 -10.62 0.24 -5.59
CA ARG A 80 -10.86 -1.01 -4.87
C ARG A 80 -10.35 -0.92 -3.44
N MET A 81 -9.20 -0.27 -3.25
CA MET A 81 -8.64 -0.10 -1.91
C MET A 81 -9.60 0.66 -1.01
N TYR A 82 -10.13 1.79 -1.51
CA TYR A 82 -11.05 2.58 -0.70
C TYR A 82 -12.36 1.83 -0.44
N ALA A 83 -12.83 1.07 -1.42
CA ALA A 83 -14.04 0.28 -1.22
C ALA A 83 -13.82 -0.79 -0.15
N ASP A 84 -12.66 -1.44 -0.15
CA ASP A 84 -12.35 -2.45 0.84
C ASP A 84 -12.22 -1.84 2.23
N ILE A 85 -11.60 -0.67 2.32
CA ILE A 85 -11.48 0.02 3.60
C ILE A 85 -12.88 0.40 4.11
N ALA A 86 -13.73 0.89 3.21
CA ALA A 86 -15.09 1.27 3.60
C ALA A 86 -15.88 0.09 4.13
N THR A 87 -15.76 -1.06 3.47
CA THR A 87 -16.47 -2.26 3.90
C THR A 87 -16.03 -2.68 5.29
N LYS A 88 -14.73 -2.70 5.54
CA LYS A 88 -14.23 -3.10 6.84
C LYS A 88 -14.57 -2.08 7.92
N ALA A 89 -14.55 -0.80 7.57
CA ALA A 89 -14.91 0.24 8.54
C ALA A 89 -16.37 0.13 8.93
N LEU A 90 -17.25 -0.19 7.96
CA LEU A 90 -18.66 -0.40 8.28
C LEU A 90 -18.84 -1.57 9.24
N GLU A 91 -18.09 -2.65 9.03
CA GLU A 91 -18.18 -3.80 9.91
C GLU A 91 -17.76 -3.42 11.32
N LEU A 92 -16.70 -2.64 11.46
CA LEU A 92 -16.27 -2.21 12.78
C LEU A 92 -17.31 -1.32 13.45
N MET A 93 -17.95 -0.44 12.67
CA MET A 93 -18.96 0.45 13.22
C MET A 93 -20.22 -0.31 13.62
N GLU A 94 -20.53 -1.39 12.90
CA GLU A 94 -21.67 -2.23 13.27
C GLU A 94 -21.42 -2.95 14.58
N ASP A 95 -20.18 -3.40 14.79
CA ASP A 95 -19.82 -4.09 16.01
C ASP A 95 -19.65 -3.12 17.17
N ASN A 96 -19.39 -1.86 16.87
CA ASN A 96 -19.15 -0.88 17.91
C ASN A 96 -19.85 0.43 17.52
N PRO A 97 -21.13 0.57 17.83
CA PRO A 97 -21.91 1.72 17.37
C PRO A 97 -21.39 3.08 17.80
N ASP A 98 -20.57 3.12 18.86
CA ASP A 98 -20.04 4.38 19.33
C ASP A 98 -18.79 4.81 18.59
N LEU A 99 -18.29 3.97 17.70
CA LEU A 99 -17.06 4.27 16.98
C LEU A 99 -17.31 5.29 15.88
N LEU A 100 -16.54 6.35 15.88
CA LEU A 100 -16.69 7.39 14.85
C LEU A 100 -16.12 6.90 13.53
N PRO A 101 -16.71 7.35 12.40
CA PRO A 101 -16.20 6.91 11.09
C PRO A 101 -14.71 7.14 10.90
N THR A 102 -14.20 8.28 11.32
CA THR A 102 -12.77 8.58 11.17
C THR A 102 -11.91 7.57 11.92
N HIS A 103 -12.33 7.22 13.14
CA HIS A 103 -11.58 6.27 13.94
C HIS A 103 -11.68 4.86 13.36
N ALA A 104 -12.82 4.52 12.78
CA ALA A 104 -12.98 3.22 12.13
C ALA A 104 -12.00 3.09 10.98
N VAL A 105 -11.91 4.14 10.16
CA VAL A 105 -11.00 4.13 9.02
C VAL A 105 -9.54 4.02 9.48
N GLU A 106 -9.19 4.76 10.53
CA GLU A 106 -7.82 4.71 11.05
C GLU A 106 -7.45 3.31 11.52
N GLN A 107 -8.40 2.64 12.17
CA GLN A 107 -8.13 1.29 12.63
C GLN A 107 -7.98 0.31 11.48
N VAL A 108 -8.81 0.45 10.45
CA VAL A 108 -8.76 -0.46 9.31
C VAL A 108 -7.44 -0.36 8.55
N ILE A 109 -6.95 0.85 8.32
CA ILE A 109 -5.75 0.98 7.50
C ILE A 109 -4.51 0.42 8.17
N CYS A 110 -4.56 0.21 9.47
CA CYS A 110 -3.45 -0.38 10.20
C CYS A 110 -3.53 -1.90 10.26
N GLN A 111 -4.58 -2.51 9.70
CA GLN A 111 -4.72 -3.95 9.67
C GLN A 111 -4.12 -4.52 8.39
N PRO A 112 -3.82 -5.80 8.37
CA PRO A 112 -3.29 -6.41 7.14
C PRO A 112 -4.24 -6.21 5.98
N ALA A 113 -3.69 -5.91 4.82
CA ALA A 113 -4.46 -5.71 3.60
C ALA A 113 -4.28 -6.92 2.69
N PRO A 114 -5.28 -7.23 1.86
CA PRO A 114 -5.20 -8.41 0.99
C PRO A 114 -4.25 -8.22 -0.19
N GLU A 115 -3.92 -7.01 -0.54
CA GLU A 115 -2.99 -6.74 -1.63
C GLU A 115 -2.46 -5.31 -1.53
N PHE A 116 -1.53 -4.96 -2.41
CA PHE A 116 -0.95 -3.61 -2.42
C PHE A 116 -1.77 -2.63 -3.24
N TYR A 117 -2.73 -3.10 -4.03
CA TYR A 117 -3.57 -2.26 -4.88
C TYR A 117 -2.74 -1.45 -5.90
N LEU A 118 -1.72 -2.08 -6.43
CA LEU A 118 -0.86 -1.45 -7.44
C LEU A 118 -1.06 -2.13 -8.78
N SER A 119 -0.87 -1.38 -9.86
CA SER A 119 -0.89 -1.97 -11.18
C SER A 119 0.42 -2.73 -11.38
N ASP A 120 0.43 -3.61 -12.38
CA ASP A 120 1.63 -4.37 -12.68
C ASP A 120 2.78 -3.42 -13.01
N TRP A 121 2.48 -2.36 -13.77
CA TRP A 121 3.51 -1.39 -14.14
C TRP A 121 4.06 -0.66 -12.93
N ALA A 122 3.18 -0.20 -12.05
CA ALA A 122 3.61 0.52 -10.86
C ALA A 122 4.46 -0.38 -9.96
N ALA A 123 4.04 -1.65 -9.80
CA ALA A 123 4.79 -2.59 -9.00
C ALA A 123 6.18 -2.81 -9.57
N ARG A 124 6.28 -2.93 -10.89
CA ARG A 124 7.57 -3.12 -11.55
C ARG A 124 8.48 -1.93 -11.31
N GLN A 125 7.94 -0.70 -11.44
CA GLN A 125 8.74 0.49 -11.23
C GLN A 125 9.26 0.57 -9.80
N ILE A 126 8.40 0.26 -8.85
CA ILE A 126 8.79 0.30 -7.44
C ILE A 126 9.87 -0.73 -7.14
N ILE A 127 9.69 -1.94 -7.64
CA ILE A 127 10.65 -3.02 -7.40
C ILE A 127 12.02 -2.68 -7.96
N TYR A 128 12.06 -2.18 -9.19
CA TYR A 128 13.35 -1.82 -9.79
C TYR A 128 13.99 -0.66 -9.07
N ARG A 129 13.21 0.33 -8.66
CA ARG A 129 13.75 1.48 -7.96
C ARG A 129 14.30 1.06 -6.60
N HIS A 130 13.59 0.18 -5.90
CA HIS A 130 14.04 -0.30 -4.60
C HIS A 130 15.33 -1.11 -4.74
N ARG A 131 15.39 -1.96 -5.76
CA ARG A 131 16.57 -2.76 -6.02
C ARG A 131 17.77 -1.86 -6.30
N ARG A 132 17.57 -0.80 -7.05
CA ARG A 132 18.63 0.14 -7.36
C ARG A 132 19.14 0.82 -6.10
N ARG A 133 18.24 1.19 -5.21
CA ARG A 133 18.63 1.81 -3.95
C ARG A 133 19.45 0.87 -3.10
N LEU A 134 19.08 -0.40 -3.08
CA LEU A 134 19.83 -1.39 -2.31
C LEU A 134 21.23 -1.57 -2.87
N LYS A 135 21.37 -1.54 -4.18
CA LYS A 135 22.69 -1.68 -4.78
C LYS A 135 23.57 -0.49 -4.44
N ILE A 136 23.01 0.70 -4.45
CA ILE A 136 23.76 1.90 -4.10
C ILE A 136 24.20 1.84 -2.64
N ALA A 137 23.29 1.44 -1.76
CA ALA A 137 23.61 1.34 -0.34
C ALA A 137 24.72 0.33 -0.09
N LYS A 138 24.68 -0.80 -0.78
CA LYS A 138 25.72 -1.82 -0.64
C LYS A 138 27.05 -1.30 -1.13
N SER A 139 27.05 -0.60 -2.22
CA SER A 139 28.25 -0.04 -2.79
C SER A 139 28.89 0.97 -1.83
N LEU A 140 28.08 1.81 -1.21
CA LEU A 140 28.61 2.78 -0.27
C LEU A 140 29.15 2.10 0.99
N SER A 141 28.47 1.08 1.46
CA SER A 141 28.94 0.35 2.63
C SER A 141 30.27 -0.33 2.35
N ALA A 142 30.41 -0.92 1.18
CA ALA A 142 31.66 -1.58 0.82
C ALA A 142 32.80 -0.57 0.77
N LYS A 143 32.56 0.61 0.27
CA LYS A 143 33.58 1.63 0.21
C LYS A 143 33.99 2.08 1.59
N ILE A 144 33.06 2.23 2.48
CA ILE A 144 33.36 2.64 3.83
C ILE A 144 34.16 1.58 4.55
N ILE A 145 33.77 0.32 4.41
CA ILE A 145 34.45 -0.77 5.06
C ILE A 145 35.89 -0.93 4.58
N LYS A 146 36.14 -0.68 3.33
CA LYS A 146 37.46 -0.84 2.79
C LYS A 146 38.46 0.19 3.28
N LYS A 147 38.00 1.23 3.91
CA LYS A 147 38.92 2.18 4.46
C LYS A 147 39.38 1.71 5.83
#